data_da0b11c8dfc0787a3a746202455c98a2
#
_entry.id   da0b11c8dfc0787a3a746202455c98a2
#
_cell.length_a   1.000
_cell.length_b   1.000
_cell.length_c   1.000
_cell.angle_alpha   90.00
_cell.angle_beta   90.00
_cell.angle_gamma   90.00
#
_symmetry.space_group_name_H-M   'P 1'
#
loop_
_entity.id
_entity.type
_entity.pdbx_description
1 polymer ?
#
loop_
_entity_poly.entity_id
_entity_poly.type
_entity_poly.pdbx_seq_one_letter_code
_entity_poly.pdbx_strand_id
1 'polypeptide(L)'
;MGTAHKIIFGNALSMKELPKNSIHLVVTSPPYFNAPFDYPDFFKTYKEFLDLIKGVVKELRRVVAQGRICCFVVDDMLVDGEKFPVVADITKTMVRAGFRYRDRIVWMKPRGYVRISRRSGVLLQHPYPMYFYPDNMQESILIFQKGRFDYSYLKKLPPKVVEESKIDVKEFNERSIPFTVWDDIAGERKAIPDTWRITNVLPMKGRLEEGVAAFPDEIPRRLIKLFTFVGENVLDPFAGSGTTLEVAKELRRNSYGYEIDLELKPIIAEKLGFGQSTLSNDKVELVERADAGHYRTRLQKIVKLKRSVATS
;
A
#
# COMPACT_ATOMS: atom_id res chain seq x y z
N MET A 1 7.93 23.87 10.29
CA MET A 1 9.13 23.01 10.07
C MET A 1 8.91 22.30 8.75
N GLY A 2 9.91 22.35 7.85
CA GLY A 2 9.87 21.57 6.62
C GLY A 2 10.04 20.08 6.91
N THR A 3 9.53 19.24 6.01
CA THR A 3 9.63 17.78 6.05
C THR A 3 10.63 17.25 5.02
N ALA A 4 11.09 16.02 5.23
CA ALA A 4 12.02 15.35 4.33
C ALA A 4 11.34 14.16 3.66
N HIS A 5 11.42 14.10 2.33
CA HIS A 5 10.81 13.05 1.53
C HIS A 5 11.89 12.43 0.65
N LYS A 6 12.09 11.13 0.80
CA LYS A 6 13.11 10.39 0.05
C LYS A 6 12.52 9.18 -0.61
N ILE A 7 12.60 9.12 -1.94
CA ILE A 7 12.27 7.93 -2.72
C ILE A 7 13.54 7.31 -3.27
N ILE A 8 13.68 6.00 -3.08
CA ILE A 8 14.76 5.18 -3.60
C ILE A 8 14.19 4.29 -4.69
N PHE A 9 14.60 4.53 -5.93
CA PHE A 9 14.30 3.61 -7.02
C PHE A 9 15.28 2.44 -6.93
N GLY A 10 14.74 1.28 -6.54
CA GLY A 10 15.49 0.05 -6.27
C GLY A 10 14.71 -0.93 -5.41
N ASN A 11 15.26 -2.11 -5.24
CA ASN A 11 14.62 -3.20 -4.53
C ASN A 11 14.64 -2.99 -3.01
N ALA A 12 13.49 -3.10 -2.36
CA ALA A 12 13.33 -2.98 -0.91
C ALA A 12 13.96 -4.14 -0.10
N LEU A 13 14.54 -5.15 -0.75
CA LEU A 13 15.32 -6.20 -0.08
C LEU A 13 16.58 -5.66 0.63
N SER A 14 17.00 -4.43 0.32
CA SER A 14 18.06 -3.73 1.02
C SER A 14 17.64 -2.27 1.27
N MET A 15 17.50 -1.90 2.54
CA MET A 15 17.15 -0.54 2.97
C MET A 15 18.33 0.16 3.64
N LYS A 16 19.54 0.05 3.02
CA LYS A 16 20.80 0.59 3.55
C LYS A 16 20.79 2.11 3.81
N GLU A 17 19.92 2.85 3.12
CA GLU A 17 19.73 4.28 3.28
C GLU A 17 19.00 4.64 4.57
N LEU A 18 18.35 3.66 5.22
CA LEU A 18 17.59 3.86 6.43
C LEU A 18 18.37 3.35 7.65
N PRO A 19 18.63 4.20 8.65
CA PRO A 19 19.21 3.78 9.90
C PRO A 19 18.34 2.75 10.64
N LYS A 20 18.97 1.94 11.49
CA LYS A 20 18.25 1.05 12.40
C LYS A 20 17.33 1.85 13.32
N ASN A 21 16.10 1.36 13.54
CA ASN A 21 15.11 1.97 14.44
C ASN A 21 14.77 3.43 14.10
N SER A 22 14.76 3.80 12.82
CA SER A 22 14.47 5.17 12.37
C SER A 22 13.03 5.36 11.86
N ILE A 23 12.30 4.29 11.58
CA ILE A 23 10.94 4.34 11.01
C ILE A 23 9.89 4.17 12.11
N HIS A 24 8.88 5.05 12.07
CA HIS A 24 7.82 5.10 13.08
C HIS A 24 6.53 4.43 12.61
N LEU A 25 6.27 4.43 11.31
CA LEU A 25 5.12 3.76 10.70
C LEU A 25 5.50 3.21 9.32
N VAL A 26 5.06 2.00 9.04
CA VAL A 26 5.04 1.44 7.68
C VAL A 26 3.59 1.34 7.23
N VAL A 27 3.29 1.88 6.05
CA VAL A 27 2.00 1.66 5.36
C VAL A 27 2.33 1.23 3.95
N THR A 28 1.90 0.04 3.57
CA THR A 28 2.28 -0.54 2.29
C THR A 28 1.26 -1.54 1.76
N SER A 29 1.21 -1.67 0.43
CA SER A 29 0.59 -2.79 -0.26
C SER A 29 1.67 -3.46 -1.12
N PRO A 30 2.09 -4.67 -0.77
CA PRO A 30 3.08 -5.37 -1.58
C PRO A 30 2.52 -5.67 -2.98
N PRO A 31 3.38 -5.91 -4.00
CA PRO A 31 2.92 -6.33 -5.30
C PRO A 31 2.05 -7.58 -5.15
N TYR A 32 0.92 -7.61 -5.83
CA TYR A 32 0.05 -8.78 -5.80
C TYR A 32 0.69 -9.94 -6.58
N PHE A 33 0.63 -11.13 -6.01
CA PHE A 33 1.19 -12.32 -6.65
C PHE A 33 0.56 -12.53 -8.03
N ASN A 34 1.33 -12.22 -9.07
CA ASN A 34 0.98 -12.37 -10.49
C ASN A 34 -0.45 -11.93 -10.87
N ALA A 35 -0.96 -10.88 -10.21
CA ALA A 35 -2.25 -10.32 -10.56
C ALA A 35 -2.23 -9.77 -12.00
N PRO A 36 -3.22 -10.11 -12.84
CA PRO A 36 -3.22 -9.75 -14.26
C PRO A 36 -3.32 -8.23 -14.52
N PHE A 37 -3.68 -7.46 -13.51
CA PHE A 37 -3.80 -6.01 -13.58
C PHE A 37 -2.60 -5.25 -13.00
N ASP A 38 -1.69 -5.95 -12.30
CA ASP A 38 -0.52 -5.33 -11.66
C ASP A 38 0.77 -5.79 -12.36
N TYR A 39 1.36 -6.88 -11.93
CA TYR A 39 2.59 -7.46 -12.49
C TYR A 39 2.34 -8.92 -12.90
N PRO A 40 1.64 -9.18 -14.02
CA PRO A 40 1.40 -10.56 -14.46
C PRO A 40 2.72 -11.26 -14.74
N ASP A 41 2.84 -12.50 -14.26
CA ASP A 41 4.03 -13.34 -14.44
C ASP A 41 5.34 -12.76 -13.86
N PHE A 42 5.25 -11.82 -12.88
CA PHE A 42 6.43 -11.25 -12.23
C PHE A 42 7.18 -12.29 -11.39
N PHE A 43 6.43 -13.18 -10.75
CA PHE A 43 6.96 -14.30 -9.98
C PHE A 43 6.75 -15.61 -10.74
N LYS A 44 7.76 -16.48 -10.78
CA LYS A 44 7.62 -17.83 -11.35
C LYS A 44 6.82 -18.75 -10.44
N THR A 45 6.92 -18.53 -9.14
CA THR A 45 6.26 -19.36 -8.12
C THR A 45 5.76 -18.48 -6.97
N TYR A 46 4.72 -18.97 -6.27
CA TYR A 46 4.26 -18.33 -5.05
C TYR A 46 5.34 -18.27 -3.96
N LYS A 47 6.27 -19.24 -3.98
CA LYS A 47 7.43 -19.23 -3.07
C LYS A 47 8.32 -18.02 -3.31
N GLU A 48 8.60 -17.63 -4.56
CA GLU A 48 9.40 -16.43 -4.86
C GLU A 48 8.74 -15.16 -4.34
N PHE A 49 7.41 -15.03 -4.47
CA PHE A 49 6.66 -13.95 -3.84
C PHE A 49 6.86 -13.92 -2.33
N LEU A 50 6.70 -15.08 -1.65
CA LEU A 50 6.89 -15.17 -0.20
C LEU A 50 8.34 -14.89 0.22
N ASP A 51 9.33 -15.24 -0.60
CA ASP A 51 10.74 -14.97 -0.32
C ASP A 51 11.05 -13.46 -0.45
N LEU A 52 10.43 -12.74 -1.40
CA LEU A 52 10.46 -11.27 -1.43
C LEU A 52 9.88 -10.68 -0.14
N ILE A 53 8.69 -11.12 0.27
CA ILE A 53 8.05 -10.63 1.51
C ILE A 53 8.94 -10.89 2.72
N LYS A 54 9.51 -12.08 2.88
CA LYS A 54 10.44 -12.41 3.98
C LYS A 54 11.67 -11.50 4.00
N GLY A 55 12.26 -11.24 2.82
CA GLY A 55 13.41 -10.36 2.69
C GLY A 55 13.10 -8.93 3.14
N VAL A 56 11.98 -8.36 2.66
CA VAL A 56 11.52 -7.03 3.07
C VAL A 56 11.19 -6.99 4.56
N VAL A 57 10.49 -7.99 5.10
CA VAL A 57 10.16 -8.07 6.52
C VAL A 57 11.41 -8.10 7.41
N LYS A 58 12.49 -8.75 6.97
CA LYS A 58 13.80 -8.72 7.65
C LYS A 58 14.35 -7.29 7.76
N GLU A 59 14.29 -6.51 6.67
CA GLU A 59 14.70 -5.11 6.69
C GLU A 59 13.75 -4.25 7.55
N LEU A 60 12.43 -4.46 7.48
CA LEU A 60 11.47 -3.78 8.35
C LEU A 60 11.77 -4.06 9.82
N ARG A 61 12.17 -5.29 10.18
CA ARG A 61 12.56 -5.62 11.56
C ARG A 61 13.78 -4.84 12.02
N ARG A 62 14.67 -4.46 11.11
CA ARG A 62 15.85 -3.63 11.39
C ARG A 62 15.47 -2.14 11.51
N VAL A 63 14.74 -1.59 10.52
CA VAL A 63 14.53 -0.14 10.40
C VAL A 63 13.40 0.41 11.24
N VAL A 64 12.35 -0.37 11.51
CA VAL A 64 11.23 0.08 12.35
C VAL A 64 11.68 0.24 13.79
N ALA A 65 11.30 1.35 14.43
CA ALA A 65 11.65 1.63 15.81
C ALA A 65 10.83 0.77 16.81
N GLN A 66 11.34 0.64 18.03
CA GLN A 66 10.67 -0.11 19.08
C GLN A 66 9.31 0.52 19.43
N GLY A 67 8.29 -0.30 19.61
CA GLY A 67 6.93 0.12 19.90
C GLY A 67 6.13 0.60 18.67
N ARG A 68 6.72 0.62 17.49
CA ARG A 68 6.13 1.21 16.29
C ARG A 68 5.42 0.19 15.40
N ILE A 69 4.67 0.67 14.41
CA ILE A 69 3.63 -0.05 13.70
C ILE A 69 4.03 -0.33 12.25
N CYS A 70 3.63 -1.50 11.75
CA CYS A 70 3.62 -1.84 10.33
C CYS A 70 2.20 -2.21 9.91
N CYS A 71 1.69 -1.56 8.86
CA CYS A 71 0.39 -1.83 8.26
C CYS A 71 0.57 -2.37 6.84
N PHE A 72 -0.05 -3.52 6.55
CA PHE A 72 -0.08 -4.13 5.22
C PHE A 72 -1.51 -4.14 4.69
N VAL A 73 -1.73 -3.49 3.55
CA VAL A 73 -3.01 -3.53 2.82
C VAL A 73 -2.92 -4.67 1.81
N VAL A 74 -3.66 -5.75 2.05
CA VAL A 74 -3.53 -6.99 1.28
C VAL A 74 -4.85 -7.76 1.18
N ASP A 75 -4.95 -8.61 0.17
CA ASP A 75 -6.02 -9.59 0.03
C ASP A 75 -5.46 -10.91 -0.50
N ASP A 76 -6.23 -11.99 -0.34
CA ASP A 76 -5.91 -13.28 -0.94
C ASP A 76 -6.03 -13.21 -2.45
N MET A 77 -5.07 -13.80 -3.15
CA MET A 77 -4.97 -13.69 -4.61
C MET A 77 -5.51 -14.94 -5.31
N LEU A 78 -6.19 -14.67 -6.42
CA LEU A 78 -6.62 -15.69 -7.35
C LEU A 78 -5.75 -15.61 -8.61
N VAL A 79 -5.00 -16.66 -8.88
CA VAL A 79 -4.14 -16.79 -10.07
C VAL A 79 -4.42 -18.14 -10.71
N ASP A 80 -4.73 -18.16 -12.00
CA ASP A 80 -4.98 -19.37 -12.80
C ASP A 80 -5.98 -20.38 -12.17
N GLY A 81 -7.00 -19.83 -11.50
CA GLY A 81 -8.04 -20.65 -10.86
C GLY A 81 -7.73 -21.09 -9.44
N GLU A 82 -6.52 -20.93 -8.96
CA GLU A 82 -6.10 -21.23 -7.58
C GLU A 82 -6.10 -19.98 -6.70
N LYS A 83 -6.59 -20.10 -5.46
CA LYS A 83 -6.61 -19.01 -4.50
C LYS A 83 -5.48 -19.18 -3.49
N PHE A 84 -4.59 -18.19 -3.43
CA PHE A 84 -3.44 -18.16 -2.55
C PHE A 84 -3.74 -17.36 -1.26
N PRO A 85 -3.44 -17.92 -0.07
CA PRO A 85 -3.78 -17.34 1.23
C PRO A 85 -2.75 -16.26 1.66
N VAL A 86 -2.61 -15.19 0.89
CA VAL A 86 -1.62 -14.13 1.08
C VAL A 86 -1.74 -13.47 2.45
N VAL A 87 -2.98 -13.21 2.90
CA VAL A 87 -3.26 -12.61 4.22
C VAL A 87 -2.70 -13.46 5.35
N ALA A 88 -2.90 -14.78 5.30
CA ALA A 88 -2.40 -15.72 6.32
C ALA A 88 -0.87 -15.82 6.27
N ASP A 89 -0.28 -15.87 5.09
CA ASP A 89 1.17 -16.08 4.94
C ASP A 89 1.98 -14.82 5.30
N ILE A 90 1.49 -13.62 4.98
CA ILE A 90 2.09 -12.37 5.47
C ILE A 90 1.99 -12.31 7.00
N THR A 91 0.82 -12.65 7.57
CA THR A 91 0.64 -12.68 9.03
C THR A 91 1.66 -13.60 9.70
N LYS A 92 1.81 -14.83 9.21
CA LYS A 92 2.80 -15.80 9.73
C LYS A 92 4.22 -15.28 9.57
N THR A 93 4.55 -14.66 8.44
CA THR A 93 5.89 -14.12 8.17
C THR A 93 6.25 -13.00 9.14
N MET A 94 5.34 -12.05 9.37
CA MET A 94 5.54 -10.95 10.31
C MET A 94 5.70 -11.45 11.76
N VAL A 95 4.85 -12.39 12.18
CA VAL A 95 4.94 -12.96 13.54
C VAL A 95 6.25 -13.74 13.74
N ARG A 96 6.66 -14.55 12.77
CA ARG A 96 7.95 -15.28 12.82
C ARG A 96 9.16 -14.33 12.84
N ALA A 97 9.06 -13.16 12.23
CA ALA A 97 10.10 -12.13 12.28
C ALA A 97 10.12 -11.36 13.62
N GLY A 98 9.24 -11.69 14.57
CA GLY A 98 9.18 -11.08 15.89
C GLY A 98 8.37 -9.81 16.01
N PHE A 99 7.48 -9.54 15.06
CA PHE A 99 6.43 -8.55 15.23
C PHE A 99 5.25 -9.16 15.97
N ARG A 100 4.58 -8.35 16.79
CA ARG A 100 3.33 -8.75 17.44
C ARG A 100 2.18 -8.46 16.50
N TYR A 101 1.35 -9.44 16.21
CA TYR A 101 0.07 -9.20 15.58
C TYR A 101 -0.79 -8.35 16.51
N ARG A 102 -1.27 -7.22 16.05
CA ARG A 102 -2.04 -6.28 16.87
C ARG A 102 -3.52 -6.32 16.52
N ASP A 103 -3.83 -6.19 15.21
CA ASP A 103 -5.21 -6.15 14.77
C ASP A 103 -5.32 -6.38 13.25
N ARG A 104 -6.56 -6.50 12.77
CA ARG A 104 -6.95 -6.49 11.37
C ARG A 104 -8.16 -5.58 11.18
N ILE A 105 -8.02 -4.60 10.30
CA ILE A 105 -9.14 -3.81 9.82
C ILE A 105 -9.57 -4.36 8.47
N VAL A 106 -10.88 -4.46 8.26
CA VAL A 106 -11.47 -4.85 6.99
C VAL A 106 -11.91 -3.58 6.27
N TRP A 107 -11.25 -3.28 5.15
CA TRP A 107 -11.70 -2.23 4.24
C TRP A 107 -12.73 -2.82 3.27
N MET A 108 -13.98 -2.42 3.43
CA MET A 108 -15.09 -2.84 2.58
C MET A 108 -15.08 -2.04 1.27
N LYS A 109 -15.16 -2.75 0.15
CA LYS A 109 -15.35 -2.10 -1.15
C LYS A 109 -16.77 -1.55 -1.26
N PRO A 110 -16.98 -0.41 -1.91
CA PRO A 110 -18.32 0.14 -2.10
C PRO A 110 -19.26 -0.83 -2.84
N ARG A 111 -20.55 -0.74 -2.57
CA ARG A 111 -21.56 -1.50 -3.32
C ARG A 111 -21.48 -1.15 -4.82
N GLY A 112 -21.55 -2.16 -5.68
CA GLY A 112 -21.39 -2.00 -7.14
C GLY A 112 -19.96 -2.07 -7.63
N TYR A 113 -18.99 -2.35 -6.75
CA TYR A 113 -17.63 -2.67 -7.16
C TYR A 113 -17.62 -3.93 -8.02
N VAL A 114 -17.19 -3.78 -9.28
CA VAL A 114 -17.06 -4.92 -10.20
C VAL A 114 -15.61 -5.36 -10.21
N ARG A 115 -15.33 -6.56 -9.69
CA ARG A 115 -14.00 -7.16 -9.80
C ARG A 115 -13.77 -7.76 -11.19
N ILE A 116 -12.53 -7.71 -11.65
CA ILE A 116 -12.12 -8.28 -12.94
C ILE A 116 -12.28 -9.81 -12.94
N SER A 117 -12.26 -10.48 -11.79
CA SER A 117 -12.30 -11.94 -11.69
C SER A 117 -13.63 -12.61 -12.01
N ARG A 118 -14.72 -11.88 -12.16
CA ARG A 118 -16.07 -12.38 -12.60
C ARG A 118 -16.45 -13.79 -12.12
N ARG A 119 -15.99 -14.20 -10.94
CA ARG A 119 -16.20 -15.57 -10.45
C ARG A 119 -17.65 -15.88 -10.11
N SER A 120 -18.38 -14.89 -9.60
CA SER A 120 -19.84 -15.00 -9.38
C SER A 120 -20.59 -15.31 -10.67
N GLY A 121 -20.07 -14.90 -11.83
CA GLY A 121 -20.64 -15.25 -13.14
C GLY A 121 -20.67 -16.74 -13.46
N VAL A 122 -19.75 -17.53 -12.89
CA VAL A 122 -19.74 -18.99 -13.09
C VAL A 122 -20.99 -19.64 -12.50
N LEU A 123 -21.41 -19.25 -11.29
CA LEU A 123 -22.63 -19.76 -10.68
C LEU A 123 -23.89 -19.37 -11.47
N LEU A 124 -23.90 -18.17 -12.07
CA LEU A 124 -25.02 -17.74 -12.91
C LEU A 124 -25.16 -18.55 -14.20
N GLN A 125 -24.03 -19.00 -14.76
CA GLN A 125 -24.01 -19.86 -15.96
C GLN A 125 -24.23 -21.34 -15.63
N HIS A 126 -23.77 -21.78 -14.46
CA HIS A 126 -23.83 -23.16 -14.00
C HIS A 126 -24.39 -23.20 -12.57
N PRO A 127 -25.71 -23.14 -12.40
CA PRO A 127 -26.35 -23.01 -11.07
C PRO A 127 -26.41 -24.37 -10.34
N TYR A 128 -25.26 -25.03 -10.21
CA TYR A 128 -25.14 -26.30 -9.53
C TYR A 128 -24.17 -26.22 -8.34
N PRO A 129 -24.30 -27.12 -7.35
CA PRO A 129 -23.31 -27.24 -6.27
C PRO A 129 -21.89 -27.32 -6.81
N MET A 130 -20.92 -26.83 -6.07
CA MET A 130 -19.48 -26.74 -6.40
C MET A 130 -19.07 -25.65 -7.39
N TYR A 131 -20.00 -24.97 -8.08
CA TYR A 131 -19.70 -23.83 -8.95
C TYR A 131 -19.71 -22.47 -8.23
N PHE A 132 -19.89 -22.48 -6.91
CA PHE A 132 -19.91 -21.26 -6.11
C PHE A 132 -18.51 -20.78 -5.79
N TYR A 133 -18.19 -19.55 -6.20
CA TYR A 133 -16.97 -18.84 -5.87
C TYR A 133 -17.34 -17.42 -5.43
N PRO A 134 -17.11 -17.06 -4.14
CA PRO A 134 -17.42 -15.72 -3.67
C PRO A 134 -16.45 -14.68 -4.29
N ASP A 135 -17.00 -13.52 -4.65
CA ASP A 135 -16.18 -12.35 -4.99
C ASP A 135 -15.69 -11.66 -3.71
N ASN A 136 -14.42 -11.31 -3.68
CA ASN A 136 -13.87 -10.55 -2.55
C ASN A 136 -14.34 -9.09 -2.64
N MET A 137 -15.19 -8.68 -1.71
CA MET A 137 -15.67 -7.31 -1.59
C MET A 137 -14.95 -6.52 -0.49
N GLN A 138 -13.76 -6.99 -0.11
CA GLN A 138 -12.97 -6.40 0.97
C GLN A 138 -11.48 -6.55 0.72
N GLU A 139 -10.69 -5.74 1.43
CA GLU A 139 -9.27 -5.96 1.65
C GLU A 139 -8.92 -5.88 3.13
N SER A 140 -7.84 -6.52 3.53
CA SER A 140 -7.37 -6.55 4.91
C SER A 140 -6.28 -5.52 5.11
N ILE A 141 -6.40 -4.71 6.16
CA ILE A 141 -5.33 -3.88 6.68
C ILE A 141 -4.80 -4.60 7.91
N LEU A 142 -3.68 -5.31 7.75
CA LEU A 142 -3.05 -6.06 8.83
C LEU A 142 -2.15 -5.14 9.63
N ILE A 143 -2.29 -5.12 10.95
CA ILE A 143 -1.56 -4.22 11.86
C ILE A 143 -0.63 -5.04 12.74
N PHE A 144 0.67 -4.74 12.64
CA PHE A 144 1.72 -5.37 13.43
C PHE A 144 2.50 -4.35 14.23
N GLN A 145 3.04 -4.75 15.36
CA GLN A 145 3.80 -3.88 16.26
C GLN A 145 5.15 -4.49 16.63
N LYS A 146 6.22 -3.71 16.55
CA LYS A 146 7.53 -4.10 17.03
C LYS A 146 7.68 -3.83 18.54
N GLY A 147 7.48 -4.87 19.36
CA GLY A 147 7.54 -4.74 20.81
C GLY A 147 6.39 -3.93 21.42
N ARG A 148 6.63 -3.24 22.52
CA ARG A 148 5.63 -2.37 23.19
C ARG A 148 6.02 -0.90 23.01
N PHE A 149 5.02 -0.02 22.89
CA PHE A 149 5.24 1.42 22.89
C PHE A 149 5.52 1.91 24.30
N ASP A 150 6.53 2.75 24.42
CA ASP A 150 6.84 3.45 25.66
C ASP A 150 6.10 4.79 25.70
N TYR A 151 5.03 4.86 26.49
CA TYR A 151 4.22 6.08 26.62
C TYR A 151 4.98 7.26 27.24
N SER A 152 6.14 7.03 27.88
CA SER A 152 7.01 8.13 28.33
C SER A 152 7.59 8.95 27.16
N TYR A 153 7.54 8.40 25.93
CA TYR A 153 7.93 9.07 24.69
C TYR A 153 7.19 10.40 24.51
N LEU A 154 5.90 10.46 24.89
CA LEU A 154 5.09 11.70 24.82
C LEU A 154 5.72 12.85 25.58
N LYS A 155 6.34 12.56 26.74
CA LYS A 155 7.00 13.58 27.58
C LYS A 155 8.30 14.12 26.96
N LYS A 156 8.85 13.42 25.95
CA LYS A 156 10.08 13.81 25.25
C LYS A 156 9.80 14.65 23.99
N LEU A 157 8.54 14.68 23.54
CA LEU A 157 8.14 15.47 22.38
C LEU A 157 7.89 16.93 22.77
N PRO A 158 8.20 17.88 21.87
CA PRO A 158 7.81 19.28 22.06
C PRO A 158 6.29 19.39 22.26
N PRO A 159 5.79 20.21 23.21
CA PRO A 159 4.34 20.37 23.45
C PRO A 159 3.54 20.71 22.20
N LYS A 160 4.10 21.53 21.31
CA LYS A 160 3.50 21.87 20.02
C LYS A 160 3.28 20.64 19.13
N VAL A 161 4.26 19.73 19.06
CA VAL A 161 4.15 18.48 18.28
C VAL A 161 3.06 17.59 18.84
N VAL A 162 2.97 17.47 20.17
CA VAL A 162 1.92 16.69 20.83
C VAL A 162 0.54 17.26 20.50
N GLU A 163 0.38 18.59 20.60
CA GLU A 163 -0.89 19.27 20.31
C GLU A 163 -1.28 19.13 18.85
N GLU A 164 -0.37 19.37 17.91
CA GLU A 164 -0.61 19.23 16.46
C GLU A 164 -0.84 17.78 16.01
N SER A 165 -0.52 16.80 16.86
CA SER A 165 -0.72 15.37 16.59
C SER A 165 -1.97 14.81 17.26
N LYS A 166 -2.74 15.63 17.95
CA LYS A 166 -4.00 15.19 18.58
C LYS A 166 -4.94 14.61 17.53
N ILE A 167 -5.55 13.50 17.89
CA ILE A 167 -6.62 12.88 17.12
C ILE A 167 -7.92 13.63 17.42
N ASP A 168 -8.61 14.08 16.39
CA ASP A 168 -9.97 14.56 16.53
C ASP A 168 -10.90 13.36 16.80
N VAL A 169 -11.20 13.15 18.08
CA VAL A 169 -12.02 12.01 18.53
C VAL A 169 -13.44 12.08 17.98
N LYS A 170 -13.97 13.29 17.74
CA LYS A 170 -15.31 13.48 17.17
C LYS A 170 -15.32 13.02 15.71
N GLU A 171 -14.40 13.54 14.86
CA GLU A 171 -14.24 13.10 13.47
C GLU A 171 -14.07 11.58 13.37
N PHE A 172 -13.22 11.01 14.23
CA PHE A 172 -12.94 9.57 14.20
C PHE A 172 -14.16 8.71 14.54
N ASN A 173 -14.96 9.13 15.51
CA ASN A 173 -16.20 8.42 15.88
C ASN A 173 -17.28 8.55 14.78
N GLU A 174 -17.49 9.75 14.25
CA GLU A 174 -18.45 9.99 13.15
C GLU A 174 -18.12 9.17 11.90
N ARG A 175 -16.85 8.95 11.61
CA ARG A 175 -16.37 8.18 10.46
C ARG A 175 -16.11 6.71 10.77
N SER A 176 -16.56 6.19 11.89
CA SER A 176 -16.40 4.79 12.30
C SER A 176 -14.93 4.28 12.30
N ILE A 177 -13.95 5.18 12.38
CA ILE A 177 -12.52 4.84 12.31
C ILE A 177 -12.06 3.95 13.49
N PRO A 178 -12.61 4.05 14.74
CA PRO A 178 -12.25 3.15 15.83
C PRO A 178 -12.63 1.68 15.63
N PHE A 179 -13.45 1.38 14.63
CA PHE A 179 -13.93 0.03 14.40
C PHE A 179 -13.05 -0.77 13.43
N THR A 180 -13.18 -2.08 13.44
CA THR A 180 -12.41 -3.00 12.58
C THR A 180 -13.00 -3.13 11.18
N VAL A 181 -14.06 -2.40 10.86
CA VAL A 181 -14.65 -2.33 9.51
C VAL A 181 -14.68 -0.89 9.05
N TRP A 182 -14.06 -0.63 7.91
CA TRP A 182 -14.08 0.66 7.21
C TRP A 182 -14.84 0.51 5.90
N ASP A 183 -16.05 1.01 5.86
CA ASP A 183 -16.96 0.91 4.72
C ASP A 183 -17.26 2.29 4.08
N ASP A 184 -16.75 3.36 4.67
CA ASP A 184 -16.92 4.74 4.21
C ASP A 184 -15.80 5.23 3.27
N ILE A 185 -14.79 4.40 3.00
CA ILE A 185 -13.71 4.74 2.11
C ILE A 185 -14.16 4.50 0.67
N ALA A 186 -14.67 5.56 0.03
CA ALA A 186 -14.87 5.59 -1.41
C ALA A 186 -13.54 5.98 -2.07
N GLY A 187 -13.13 5.23 -3.12
CA GLY A 187 -12.10 5.73 -4.01
C GLY A 187 -12.52 7.09 -4.58
N GLU A 188 -11.58 7.99 -4.82
CA GLU A 188 -11.83 9.33 -5.34
C GLU A 188 -12.72 9.29 -6.59
N ARG A 189 -14.02 9.49 -6.44
CA ARG A 189 -14.87 10.00 -7.51
C ARG A 189 -16.12 10.69 -6.98
N LYS A 190 -16.32 11.93 -7.45
CA LYS A 190 -17.55 12.71 -7.39
C LYS A 190 -18.76 11.82 -7.68
N ALA A 191 -19.84 12.05 -6.95
CA ALA A 191 -21.11 11.36 -7.05
C ALA A 191 -21.46 10.95 -8.50
N ILE A 192 -21.38 9.66 -8.79
CA ILE A 192 -21.99 9.08 -9.99
C ILE A 192 -23.40 8.68 -9.59
N PRO A 193 -24.42 8.96 -10.44
CA PRO A 193 -25.79 8.58 -10.18
C PRO A 193 -25.93 7.09 -9.82
N ASP A 194 -26.93 6.74 -9.02
CA ASP A 194 -27.14 5.46 -8.33
C ASP A 194 -27.08 4.16 -9.15
N THR A 195 -26.89 4.22 -10.44
CA THR A 195 -26.93 3.06 -11.34
C THR A 195 -25.59 2.41 -11.67
N TRP A 196 -24.44 3.08 -11.45
CA TRP A 196 -23.11 2.54 -11.79
C TRP A 196 -22.02 3.06 -10.87
N ARG A 197 -21.99 2.57 -9.61
CA ARG A 197 -20.84 2.81 -8.72
C ARG A 197 -19.70 1.87 -9.06
N ILE A 198 -19.01 2.15 -10.16
CA ILE A 198 -17.73 1.53 -10.47
C ILE A 198 -16.67 2.31 -9.69
N THR A 199 -16.34 1.84 -8.52
CA THR A 199 -15.18 2.35 -7.77
C THR A 199 -14.00 1.43 -8.03
N ASN A 200 -13.67 1.29 -9.28
CA ASN A 200 -12.39 0.77 -9.65
C ASN A 200 -11.39 1.93 -9.63
N VAL A 201 -10.28 1.73 -8.94
CA VAL A 201 -9.02 2.20 -9.46
C VAL A 201 -8.67 1.30 -10.66
N LEU A 202 -9.61 1.18 -11.62
CA LEU A 202 -9.26 0.73 -12.95
C LEU A 202 -8.50 1.88 -13.60
N PRO A 203 -7.39 1.58 -14.26
CA PRO A 203 -6.64 2.57 -15.00
C PRO A 203 -7.60 3.30 -15.94
N MET A 204 -7.75 4.61 -15.76
CA MET A 204 -8.44 5.44 -16.73
C MET A 204 -7.55 5.51 -17.96
N LYS A 205 -8.08 5.10 -19.14
CA LYS A 205 -7.36 5.19 -20.41
C LYS A 205 -6.63 6.55 -20.51
N GLY A 206 -5.31 6.49 -20.63
CA GLY A 206 -4.45 7.65 -20.89
C GLY A 206 -3.74 8.28 -19.68
N ARG A 207 -3.82 7.73 -18.46
CA ARG A 207 -2.98 8.18 -17.34
C ARG A 207 -1.87 7.17 -17.03
N LEU A 208 -0.68 7.68 -16.67
CA LEU A 208 0.50 6.89 -16.27
C LEU A 208 0.24 5.98 -15.04
N GLU A 209 -0.83 6.22 -14.29
CA GLU A 209 -1.30 5.38 -13.18
C GLU A 209 -2.01 4.09 -13.64
N GLU A 210 -2.16 3.87 -14.96
CA GLU A 210 -2.71 2.64 -15.51
C GLU A 210 -1.87 1.43 -15.08
N GLY A 211 -2.48 0.55 -14.27
CA GLY A 211 -1.83 -0.68 -13.79
C GLY A 211 -1.11 -0.57 -12.44
N VAL A 212 -1.24 0.54 -11.69
CA VAL A 212 -0.88 0.59 -10.27
C VAL A 212 -2.12 0.28 -9.46
N ALA A 213 -2.11 -0.83 -8.74
CA ALA A 213 -3.12 -1.14 -7.74
C ALA A 213 -2.91 -0.24 -6.50
N ALA A 214 -3.21 1.06 -6.63
CA ALA A 214 -3.10 2.00 -5.51
C ALA A 214 -4.34 1.89 -4.62
N PHE A 215 -4.14 1.86 -3.32
CA PHE A 215 -5.22 2.06 -2.36
C PHE A 215 -5.58 3.56 -2.28
N PRO A 216 -6.84 3.92 -1.89
CA PRO A 216 -7.24 5.31 -1.67
C PRO A 216 -6.36 6.01 -0.64
N ASP A 217 -6.12 7.31 -0.82
CA ASP A 217 -5.31 8.17 0.07
C ASP A 217 -5.86 8.21 1.50
N GLU A 218 -7.15 7.98 1.68
CA GLU A 218 -7.80 7.94 2.98
C GLU A 218 -7.25 6.81 3.88
N ILE A 219 -6.80 5.68 3.32
CA ILE A 219 -6.20 4.60 4.11
C ILE A 219 -4.90 5.05 4.78
N PRO A 220 -3.87 5.50 4.05
CA PRO A 220 -2.67 6.01 4.69
C PRO A 220 -2.95 7.25 5.56
N ARG A 221 -3.92 8.11 5.22
CA ARG A 221 -4.31 9.27 6.01
C ARG A 221 -4.77 8.88 7.42
N ARG A 222 -5.66 7.90 7.53
CA ARG A 222 -6.12 7.37 8.83
C ARG A 222 -4.96 6.74 9.61
N LEU A 223 -4.20 5.85 8.95
CA LEU A 223 -3.11 5.13 9.63
C LEU A 223 -2.00 6.08 10.11
N ILE A 224 -1.65 7.09 9.33
CA ILE A 224 -0.65 8.10 9.71
C ILE A 224 -1.13 8.93 10.89
N LYS A 225 -2.38 9.42 10.88
CA LYS A 225 -2.97 10.14 12.01
C LYS A 225 -3.02 9.27 13.28
N LEU A 226 -3.38 7.98 13.16
CA LEU A 226 -3.52 7.05 14.28
C LEU A 226 -2.18 6.66 14.93
N PHE A 227 -1.10 6.55 14.15
CA PHE A 227 0.11 5.87 14.60
C PHE A 227 1.39 6.70 14.56
N THR A 228 1.31 8.01 14.19
CA THR A 228 2.48 8.88 14.13
C THR A 228 2.23 10.27 14.71
N PHE A 229 3.30 10.87 15.22
CA PHE A 229 3.34 12.30 15.55
C PHE A 229 3.86 13.12 14.36
N VAL A 230 3.53 14.42 14.32
CA VAL A 230 4.07 15.37 13.32
C VAL A 230 5.60 15.33 13.34
N GLY A 231 6.20 15.30 12.15
CA GLY A 231 7.65 15.20 11.98
C GLY A 231 8.23 13.77 12.07
N GLU A 232 7.42 12.75 12.40
CA GLU A 232 7.90 11.37 12.42
C GLU A 232 8.02 10.76 11.01
N ASN A 233 8.72 9.64 10.91
CA ASN A 233 9.10 9.00 9.66
C ASN A 233 8.12 7.90 9.26
N VAL A 234 7.54 8.01 8.08
CA VAL A 234 6.66 7.02 7.44
C VAL A 234 7.42 6.34 6.31
N LEU A 235 7.28 5.03 6.17
CA LEU A 235 7.92 4.23 5.12
C LEU A 235 6.88 3.46 4.31
N ASP A 236 7.05 3.46 2.99
CA ASP A 236 6.39 2.53 2.07
C ASP A 236 7.46 1.77 1.27
N PRO A 237 7.73 0.49 1.56
CA PRO A 237 8.71 -0.32 0.84
C PRO A 237 8.26 -0.73 -0.58
N PHE A 238 6.99 -0.49 -0.95
CA PHE A 238 6.44 -0.74 -2.27
C PHE A 238 5.61 0.47 -2.71
N ALA A 239 6.30 1.60 -2.91
CA ALA A 239 5.68 2.93 -2.99
C ALA A 239 4.67 3.09 -4.14
N GLY A 240 4.79 2.29 -5.21
CA GLY A 240 3.90 2.38 -6.36
C GLY A 240 3.84 3.81 -6.91
N SER A 241 2.64 4.39 -6.97
CA SER A 241 2.46 5.78 -7.39
C SER A 241 2.79 6.83 -6.32
N GLY A 242 3.26 6.42 -5.13
CA GLY A 242 3.69 7.34 -4.07
C GLY A 242 2.58 7.88 -3.17
N THR A 243 1.39 7.30 -3.16
CA THR A 243 0.24 7.78 -2.35
C THR A 243 0.56 7.89 -0.86
N THR A 244 1.22 6.88 -0.26
CA THR A 244 1.63 6.95 1.16
C THR A 244 2.57 8.13 1.43
N LEU A 245 3.51 8.40 0.50
CA LEU A 245 4.50 9.46 0.65
C LEU A 245 3.84 10.85 0.55
N GLU A 246 2.95 11.02 -0.42
CA GLU A 246 2.17 12.24 -0.63
C GLU A 246 1.35 12.58 0.61
N VAL A 247 0.57 11.62 1.13
CA VAL A 247 -0.26 11.83 2.33
C VAL A 247 0.61 12.11 3.57
N ALA A 248 1.77 11.46 3.71
CA ALA A 248 2.69 11.75 4.81
C ALA A 248 3.19 13.21 4.75
N LYS A 249 3.50 13.72 3.54
CA LYS A 249 3.88 15.12 3.31
C LYS A 249 2.75 16.07 3.71
N GLU A 250 1.53 15.86 3.21
CA GLU A 250 0.36 16.67 3.56
C GLU A 250 0.12 16.74 5.07
N LEU A 251 0.33 15.63 5.76
CA LEU A 251 0.17 15.54 7.20
C LEU A 251 1.43 15.98 7.98
N ARG A 252 2.43 16.55 7.31
CA ARG A 252 3.69 17.04 7.91
C ARG A 252 4.49 15.93 8.62
N ARG A 253 4.53 14.74 8.04
CA ARG A 253 5.44 13.65 8.40
C ARG A 253 6.54 13.54 7.35
N ASN A 254 7.72 13.10 7.75
CA ASN A 254 8.74 12.71 6.79
C ASN A 254 8.31 11.42 6.09
N SER A 255 8.71 11.22 4.83
CA SER A 255 8.39 9.99 4.10
C SER A 255 9.61 9.39 3.41
N TYR A 256 9.63 8.06 3.40
CA TYR A 256 10.61 7.23 2.72
C TYR A 256 9.87 6.21 1.88
N GLY A 257 10.36 5.97 0.65
CA GLY A 257 9.75 4.99 -0.24
C GLY A 257 10.81 4.20 -1.00
N TYR A 258 10.45 2.96 -1.35
CA TYR A 258 11.19 2.15 -2.32
C TYR A 258 10.27 1.79 -3.46
N GLU A 259 10.74 1.95 -4.69
CA GLU A 259 10.02 1.57 -5.90
C GLU A 259 11.02 0.98 -6.90
N ILE A 260 10.68 -0.19 -7.44
CA ILE A 260 11.58 -0.87 -8.37
C ILE A 260 11.42 -0.37 -9.82
N ASP A 261 10.26 0.21 -10.14
CA ASP A 261 9.89 0.62 -11.50
C ASP A 261 10.16 2.10 -11.73
N LEU A 262 11.16 2.40 -12.55
CA LEU A 262 11.53 3.77 -12.91
C LEU A 262 10.45 4.51 -13.71
N GLU A 263 9.49 3.80 -14.31
CA GLU A 263 8.40 4.45 -15.05
C GLU A 263 7.45 5.23 -14.14
N LEU A 264 7.45 4.93 -12.84
CA LEU A 264 6.67 5.67 -11.84
C LEU A 264 7.35 6.94 -11.33
N LYS A 265 8.64 7.15 -11.68
CA LYS A 265 9.41 8.30 -11.22
C LYS A 265 8.75 9.65 -11.51
N PRO A 266 8.21 9.94 -12.72
CA PRO A 266 7.54 11.23 -12.98
C PRO A 266 6.33 11.48 -12.07
N ILE A 267 5.50 10.45 -11.84
CA ILE A 267 4.30 10.55 -11.00
C ILE A 267 4.69 10.83 -9.55
N ILE A 268 5.65 10.08 -9.01
CA ILE A 268 6.09 10.26 -7.63
C ILE A 268 6.76 11.63 -7.44
N ALA A 269 7.56 12.06 -8.43
CA ALA A 269 8.19 13.37 -8.42
C ALA A 269 7.16 14.51 -8.39
N GLU A 270 6.11 14.42 -9.20
CA GLU A 270 5.00 15.38 -9.23
C GLU A 270 4.28 15.43 -7.88
N LYS A 271 3.85 14.29 -7.34
CA LYS A 271 3.16 14.19 -6.04
C LYS A 271 3.97 14.76 -4.89
N LEU A 272 5.27 14.54 -4.90
CA LEU A 272 6.16 15.10 -3.88
C LEU A 272 6.56 16.56 -4.15
N GLY A 273 6.23 17.12 -5.34
CA GLY A 273 6.62 18.46 -5.73
C GLY A 273 8.12 18.61 -5.96
N PHE A 274 8.77 17.57 -6.50
CA PHE A 274 10.19 17.61 -6.82
C PHE A 274 10.49 18.65 -7.92
N GLY A 275 11.48 19.51 -7.67
CA GLY A 275 11.84 20.58 -8.61
C GLY A 275 10.90 21.78 -8.62
N GLN A 276 9.84 21.79 -7.81
CA GLN A 276 8.95 22.92 -7.68
C GLN A 276 9.45 23.86 -6.58
N SER A 277 9.46 25.17 -6.86
CA SER A 277 9.72 26.20 -5.85
C SER A 277 8.45 26.35 -4.98
N THR A 278 8.38 25.61 -3.87
CA THR A 278 7.28 25.71 -2.94
C THR A 278 7.66 26.66 -1.80
N LEU A 279 6.65 27.36 -1.23
CA LEU A 279 6.80 28.15 -0.01
C LEU A 279 7.13 27.27 1.22
N SER A 280 7.04 25.94 1.07
CA SER A 280 7.40 24.98 2.10
C SER A 280 8.92 24.70 2.05
N ASN A 281 9.56 24.65 3.24
CA ASN A 281 10.96 24.26 3.37
C ASN A 281 11.14 22.74 3.29
N ASP A 282 10.30 22.03 2.52
CA ASP A 282 10.36 20.57 2.36
C ASP A 282 11.54 20.18 1.46
N LYS A 283 12.22 19.10 1.84
CA LYS A 283 13.32 18.53 1.06
C LYS A 283 12.86 17.25 0.38
N VAL A 284 12.93 17.19 -0.94
CA VAL A 284 12.60 16.00 -1.73
C VAL A 284 13.88 15.48 -2.38
N GLU A 285 14.19 14.22 -2.15
CA GLU A 285 15.35 13.52 -2.71
C GLU A 285 14.91 12.29 -3.48
N LEU A 286 15.35 12.16 -4.73
CA LEU A 286 15.16 11.01 -5.59
C LEU A 286 16.50 10.31 -5.79
N VAL A 287 16.58 9.04 -5.42
CA VAL A 287 17.80 8.22 -5.53
C VAL A 287 17.53 7.07 -6.46
N GLU A 288 18.36 6.86 -7.45
CA GLU A 288 18.29 5.69 -8.33
C GLU A 288 19.39 4.71 -7.98
N ARG A 289 19.05 3.44 -7.90
CA ARG A 289 19.99 2.33 -7.75
C ARG A 289 20.10 1.52 -9.03
N ALA A 290 21.18 0.80 -9.18
CA ALA A 290 21.43 -0.06 -10.32
C ALA A 290 20.44 -1.24 -10.47
N ASP A 291 19.73 -1.59 -9.40
CA ASP A 291 18.71 -2.65 -9.37
C ASP A 291 17.29 -2.15 -9.70
N ALA A 292 17.11 -0.84 -9.94
CA ALA A 292 15.89 -0.29 -10.51
C ALA A 292 15.80 -0.58 -12.01
N GLY A 293 14.57 -0.65 -12.54
CA GLY A 293 14.37 -0.95 -13.96
C GLY A 293 13.03 -0.47 -14.52
N HIS A 294 12.81 -0.75 -15.81
CA HIS A 294 11.57 -0.45 -16.53
C HIS A 294 10.73 -1.72 -16.66
N TYR A 295 9.90 -1.98 -15.64
CA TYR A 295 9.15 -3.24 -15.57
C TYR A 295 7.85 -3.20 -16.37
N ARG A 296 7.14 -2.07 -16.41
CA ARG A 296 5.85 -1.93 -17.08
C ARG A 296 5.95 -2.01 -18.59
N THR A 297 6.91 -1.33 -19.20
CA THR A 297 7.14 -1.40 -20.64
C THR A 297 7.45 -2.83 -21.07
N ARG A 298 8.19 -3.58 -20.26
CA ARG A 298 8.48 -4.99 -20.50
C ARG A 298 7.22 -5.85 -20.44
N LEU A 299 6.35 -5.62 -19.44
CA LEU A 299 5.09 -6.36 -19.26
C LEU A 299 4.09 -6.05 -20.37
N GLN A 300 3.95 -4.80 -20.79
CA GLN A 300 3.09 -4.41 -21.92
C GLN A 300 3.50 -5.11 -23.23
N LYS A 301 4.81 -5.26 -23.47
CA LYS A 301 5.33 -6.02 -24.63
C LYS A 301 4.97 -7.50 -24.53
N ILE A 302 5.11 -8.13 -23.36
CA ILE A 302 4.78 -9.53 -23.11
C ILE A 302 3.27 -9.78 -23.30
N VAL A 303 2.41 -8.91 -22.77
CA VAL A 303 0.95 -9.01 -22.92
C VAL A 303 0.51 -8.85 -24.37
N LYS A 304 1.14 -7.93 -25.13
CA LYS A 304 0.88 -7.79 -26.58
C LYS A 304 1.28 -9.05 -27.35
N LEU A 305 2.43 -9.64 -27.06
CA LEU A 305 2.90 -10.87 -27.67
C LEU A 305 1.97 -12.06 -27.36
N LYS A 306 1.57 -12.25 -26.10
CA LYS A 306 0.63 -13.33 -25.73
C LYS A 306 -0.75 -13.16 -26.42
N ARG A 307 -1.25 -11.94 -26.60
CA ARG A 307 -2.50 -11.67 -27.32
C ARG A 307 -2.40 -11.95 -28.82
N SER A 308 -1.27 -11.66 -29.45
CA SER A 308 -1.06 -11.96 -30.87
C SER A 308 -0.94 -13.46 -31.15
N VAL A 309 -0.42 -14.24 -30.21
CA VAL A 309 -0.32 -15.71 -30.31
C VAL A 309 -1.68 -16.40 -30.03
N ALA A 310 -2.53 -15.82 -29.20
CA ALA A 310 -3.86 -16.37 -28.88
C ALA A 310 -4.92 -16.06 -29.96
N THR A 311 -4.61 -15.18 -30.92
CA THR A 311 -5.48 -14.80 -32.06
C THR A 311 -4.99 -15.37 -33.39
N SER A 312 -3.88 -16.07 -33.40
CA SER A 312 -3.38 -16.91 -34.53
C SER A 312 -3.67 -18.36 -34.29
#